data_d929d7dbcac95777aa7de6719fe2780c
#
_entry.id   d929d7dbcac95777aa7de6719fe2780c
#
_cell.length_a   1.000
_cell.length_b   1.000
_cell.length_c   1.000
_cell.angle_alpha   90.00
_cell.angle_beta   90.00
_cell.angle_gamma   90.00
#
_symmetry.space_group_name_H-M   'P 1'
#
loop_
_entity.id
_entity.type
_entity.pdbx_description
1 polymer ?
#
loop_
_entity_poly.entity_id
_entity_poly.type
_entity_poly.pdbx_seq_one_letter_code
_entity_poly.pdbx_strand_id
1 'polypeptide(L)'
;MHIHILGICGTFMGGIAVIARESGFKVTGCDQNVYPPMSTQLEAQGIELISGYSPDQIALQPDLYVIGNVITRGNPLMEEILNQNLPYISGPQWLSENILRHRWVMAVSGTHGKTTTSSMVAWILEYAGFNPG
;
A
#
# COMPACT_ATOMS: atom_id res chain seq x y z
N MET A 1 7.21 13.77 1.10
CA MET A 1 6.07 13.37 1.93
C MET A 1 6.32 12.00 2.53
N HIS A 2 6.01 11.83 3.80
CA HIS A 2 6.18 10.56 4.50
C HIS A 2 4.82 9.90 4.72
N ILE A 3 4.65 8.67 4.24
CA ILE A 3 3.47 7.86 4.51
C ILE A 3 3.83 6.65 5.36
N HIS A 4 2.93 6.28 6.26
CA HIS A 4 3.06 5.10 7.11
C HIS A 4 1.91 4.16 6.80
N ILE A 5 2.22 2.93 6.39
CA ILE A 5 1.23 1.98 5.89
C ILE A 5 0.95 0.90 6.92
N LEU A 6 -0.31 0.79 7.35
CA LEU A 6 -0.75 -0.27 8.25
C LEU A 6 -1.19 -1.49 7.43
N GLY A 7 -0.68 -2.66 7.77
CA GLY A 7 -0.92 -3.87 7.00
C GLY A 7 -0.05 -3.99 5.75
N ILE A 8 1.15 -3.44 5.80
CA ILE A 8 2.06 -3.30 4.64
C ILE A 8 2.51 -4.62 4.02
N CYS A 9 2.52 -5.70 4.79
CA CYS A 9 2.95 -7.01 4.29
C CYS A 9 1.88 -7.74 3.48
N GLY A 10 0.68 -7.20 3.36
CA GLY A 10 -0.32 -7.71 2.43
C GLY A 10 0.10 -7.48 0.98
N THR A 11 -0.33 -8.34 0.06
CA THR A 11 0.07 -8.27 -1.35
C THR A 11 -0.28 -6.93 -1.97
N PHE A 12 -1.50 -6.45 -1.77
CA PHE A 12 -1.94 -5.18 -2.31
C PHE A 12 -1.23 -3.99 -1.67
N MET A 13 -1.16 -3.98 -0.33
CA MET A 13 -0.55 -2.89 0.39
C MET A 13 0.97 -2.83 0.18
N GLY A 14 1.62 -3.97 0.02
CA GLY A 14 3.02 -4.05 -0.36
C GLY A 14 3.27 -3.44 -1.74
N GLY A 15 2.37 -3.69 -2.69
CA GLY A 15 2.42 -3.07 -4.01
C GLY A 15 2.29 -1.55 -3.94
N ILE A 16 1.36 -1.05 -3.12
CA ILE A 16 1.22 0.39 -2.88
C ILE A 16 2.51 0.98 -2.30
N ALA A 17 3.13 0.29 -1.35
CA ALA A 17 4.36 0.74 -0.72
C ALA A 17 5.49 0.93 -1.75
N VAL A 18 5.65 -0.03 -2.66
CA VAL A 18 6.66 0.04 -3.73
C VAL A 18 6.35 1.19 -4.68
N ILE A 19 5.11 1.34 -5.12
CA ILE A 19 4.69 2.43 -6.01
C ILE A 19 4.96 3.78 -5.35
N ALA A 20 4.60 3.94 -4.09
CA ALA A 20 4.84 5.18 -3.36
C ALA A 20 6.34 5.48 -3.26
N ARG A 21 7.15 4.48 -2.97
CA ARG A 21 8.61 4.65 -2.88
C ARG A 21 9.21 5.07 -4.21
N GLU A 22 8.78 4.46 -5.30
CA GLU A 22 9.22 4.80 -6.65
C GLU A 22 8.77 6.21 -7.06
N SER A 23 7.64 6.66 -6.51
CA SER A 23 7.11 8.01 -6.77
C SER A 23 7.78 9.09 -5.93
N GLY A 24 8.75 8.75 -5.10
CA GLY A 24 9.53 9.70 -4.30
C GLY A 24 9.04 9.91 -2.88
N PHE A 25 8.06 9.15 -2.41
CA PHE A 25 7.61 9.22 -1.02
C PHE A 25 8.58 8.51 -0.09
N LYS A 26 8.71 9.02 1.13
CA LYS A 26 9.31 8.24 2.22
C LYS A 26 8.25 7.28 2.73
N VAL A 27 8.55 5.99 2.74
CA VAL A 27 7.59 4.96 3.12
C VAL A 27 8.10 4.19 4.33
N THR A 28 7.26 4.11 5.34
CA THR A 28 7.43 3.20 6.47
C THR A 28 6.14 2.40 6.59
N GLY A 29 6.16 1.31 7.35
CA GLY A 29 4.96 0.54 7.51
C GLY A 29 5.05 -0.46 8.65
N CYS A 30 3.90 -1.03 9.00
CA CYS A 30 3.81 -2.04 10.04
C CYS A 30 2.83 -3.13 9.64
N ASP A 31 3.04 -4.29 10.24
CA ASP A 31 2.13 -5.43 10.08
C ASP A 31 2.26 -6.30 11.32
N GLN A 32 1.27 -7.13 11.56
CA GLN A 32 1.31 -8.10 12.65
C GLN A 32 2.42 -9.13 12.41
N ASN A 33 2.60 -9.54 11.17
CA ASN A 33 3.56 -10.57 10.77
C ASN A 33 4.54 -10.00 9.74
N VAL A 34 5.70 -9.59 10.20
CA VAL A 34 6.77 -9.10 9.35
C VAL A 34 7.82 -10.20 9.15
N TYR A 35 7.71 -10.95 8.06
CA TYR A 35 8.61 -12.04 7.75
C TYR A 35 8.76 -12.23 6.23
N PRO A 36 9.84 -12.92 5.78
CA PRO A 36 10.06 -13.18 4.35
C PRO A 36 8.93 -14.01 3.74
N PRO A 37 8.70 -13.90 2.42
CA PRO A 37 9.51 -13.14 1.47
C PRO A 37 9.16 -11.66 1.38
N MET A 38 7.96 -11.24 1.82
CA MET A 38 7.49 -9.87 1.66
C MET A 38 8.37 -8.86 2.39
N SER A 39 8.75 -9.16 3.64
CA SER A 39 9.59 -8.23 4.41
C SER A 39 10.93 -7.98 3.71
N THR A 40 11.56 -9.02 3.17
CA THR A 40 12.82 -8.88 2.44
C THR A 40 12.67 -8.01 1.20
N GLN A 41 11.59 -8.21 0.44
CA GLN A 41 11.31 -7.44 -0.76
C GLN A 41 11.11 -5.96 -0.45
N LEU A 42 10.36 -5.65 0.60
CA LEU A 42 10.08 -4.27 1.00
C LEU A 42 11.34 -3.58 1.54
N GLU A 43 12.12 -4.26 2.36
CA GLU A 43 13.37 -3.73 2.90
C GLU A 43 14.37 -3.45 1.78
N ALA A 44 14.41 -4.28 0.73
CA ALA A 44 15.26 -4.06 -0.43
C ALA A 44 14.90 -2.78 -1.20
N GLN A 45 13.67 -2.31 -1.07
CA GLN A 45 13.22 -1.04 -1.66
C GLN A 45 13.49 0.16 -0.76
N GLY A 46 14.13 -0.04 0.39
CA GLY A 46 14.41 1.03 1.33
C GLY A 46 13.22 1.39 2.23
N ILE A 47 12.26 0.48 2.38
CA ILE A 47 11.08 0.67 3.22
C ILE A 47 11.37 0.12 4.61
N GLU A 48 11.19 0.95 5.64
CA GLU A 48 11.36 0.54 7.02
C GLU A 48 10.10 -0.16 7.53
N LEU A 49 10.27 -1.35 8.09
CA LEU A 49 9.18 -2.17 8.59
C LEU A 49 9.21 -2.28 10.11
N ILE A 50 8.02 -2.23 10.71
CA ILE A 50 7.83 -2.37 12.15
C ILE A 50 6.89 -3.54 12.39
N SER A 51 7.26 -4.44 13.31
CA SER A 51 6.41 -5.55 13.70
C SER A 51 5.40 -5.07 14.75
N GLY A 52 4.12 -5.35 14.52
CA GLY A 52 3.06 -5.02 15.47
C GLY A 52 2.41 -3.66 15.19
N TYR A 53 1.38 -3.37 15.96
CA TYR A 53 0.57 -2.16 15.85
C TYR A 53 0.63 -1.31 17.12
N SER A 54 1.83 -1.11 17.65
CA SER A 54 2.01 -0.28 18.84
C SER A 54 1.64 1.18 18.57
N PRO A 55 0.88 1.84 19.46
CA PRO A 55 0.59 3.26 19.34
C PRO A 55 1.83 4.16 19.35
N ASP A 56 2.96 3.67 19.82
CA ASP A 56 4.23 4.41 19.83
C ASP A 56 4.69 4.82 18.43
N GLN A 57 4.18 4.14 17.39
CA GLN A 57 4.52 4.45 16.00
C GLN A 57 4.06 5.86 15.58
N ILE A 58 3.16 6.47 16.31
CA ILE A 58 2.75 7.87 16.08
C ILE A 58 3.93 8.82 16.23
N ALA A 59 4.94 8.46 17.01
CA ALA A 59 6.16 9.24 17.17
C ALA A 59 6.95 9.41 15.85
N LEU A 60 6.71 8.58 14.85
CA LEU A 60 7.29 8.74 13.51
C LEU A 60 6.79 10.00 12.79
N GLN A 61 5.64 10.51 13.20
CA GLN A 61 5.02 11.71 12.65
C GLN A 61 4.91 11.70 11.12
N PRO A 62 4.34 10.64 10.53
CA PRO A 62 4.14 10.64 9.08
C PRO A 62 3.12 11.70 8.68
N ASP A 63 3.19 12.15 7.45
CA ASP A 63 2.23 13.11 6.90
C ASP A 63 0.85 12.49 6.69
N LEU A 64 0.81 11.17 6.44
CA LEU A 64 -0.42 10.46 6.17
C LEU A 64 -0.28 9.00 6.58
N TYR A 65 -1.35 8.43 7.14
CA TYR A 65 -1.46 7.00 7.41
C TYR A 65 -2.29 6.35 6.31
N VAL A 66 -1.75 5.30 5.70
CA VAL A 66 -2.47 4.52 4.69
C VAL A 66 -2.90 3.19 5.32
N ILE A 67 -4.20 2.94 5.31
CA ILE A 67 -4.81 1.86 6.08
C ILE A 67 -5.17 0.69 5.16
N GLY A 68 -4.64 -0.48 5.46
CA GLY A 68 -4.96 -1.72 4.73
C GLY A 68 -6.30 -2.34 5.15
N ASN A 69 -6.84 -3.19 4.30
CA ASN A 69 -8.14 -3.81 4.53
C ASN A 69 -8.19 -4.74 5.74
N VAL A 70 -7.03 -5.25 6.19
CA VAL A 70 -6.96 -6.13 7.36
C VAL A 70 -7.11 -5.38 8.68
N ILE A 71 -7.04 -4.06 8.65
CA ILE A 71 -7.13 -3.24 9.86
C ILE A 71 -8.59 -3.04 10.22
N THR A 72 -8.94 -3.38 11.46
CA THR A 72 -10.31 -3.27 11.98
C THR A 72 -10.36 -2.35 13.18
N ARG A 73 -11.56 -1.98 13.61
CA ARG A 73 -11.76 -1.25 14.86
C ARG A 73 -11.21 -2.09 16.01
N GLY A 74 -10.61 -1.42 16.98
CA GLY A 74 -9.92 -2.07 18.09
C GLY A 74 -8.43 -2.30 17.87
N ASN A 75 -7.93 -2.11 16.66
CA ASN A 75 -6.49 -2.13 16.40
C ASN A 75 -5.82 -0.98 17.18
N PRO A 76 -4.82 -1.26 18.05
CA PRO A 76 -4.29 -0.23 18.96
C PRO A 76 -3.77 1.02 18.24
N LEU A 77 -3.02 0.84 17.15
CA LEU A 77 -2.50 1.98 16.39
C LEU A 77 -3.63 2.73 15.68
N MET A 78 -4.58 2.01 15.08
CA MET A 78 -5.72 2.65 14.41
C MET A 78 -6.57 3.45 15.38
N GLU A 79 -6.84 2.93 16.56
CA GLU A 79 -7.61 3.65 17.58
C GLU A 79 -6.89 4.93 18.03
N GLU A 80 -5.56 4.89 18.15
CA GLU A 80 -4.79 6.09 18.50
C GLU A 80 -4.80 7.12 17.36
N ILE A 81 -4.74 6.70 16.12
CA ILE A 81 -4.88 7.60 14.96
C ILE A 81 -6.23 8.31 15.01
N LEU A 82 -7.30 7.57 15.30
CA LEU A 82 -8.65 8.14 15.41
C LEU A 82 -8.77 9.07 16.61
N ASN A 83 -8.21 8.69 17.75
CA ASN A 83 -8.27 9.49 18.98
C ASN A 83 -7.58 10.85 18.83
N GLN A 84 -6.46 10.88 18.13
CA GLN A 84 -5.71 12.11 17.88
C GLN A 84 -6.13 12.84 16.63
N ASN A 85 -7.14 12.31 15.93
CA ASN A 85 -7.65 12.90 14.69
C ASN A 85 -6.56 13.14 13.64
N LEU A 86 -5.68 12.16 13.50
CA LEU A 86 -4.58 12.22 12.53
C LEU A 86 -5.07 11.90 11.12
N PRO A 87 -4.44 12.45 10.07
CA PRO A 87 -4.89 12.19 8.71
C PRO A 87 -4.63 10.74 8.29
N TYR A 88 -5.66 10.09 7.77
CA TYR A 88 -5.57 8.73 7.27
C TYR A 88 -6.43 8.53 6.02
N ILE A 89 -6.09 7.52 5.23
CA ILE A 89 -6.77 7.21 3.97
C ILE A 89 -6.66 5.69 3.74
N SER A 90 -7.60 5.12 3.02
CA SER A 90 -7.50 3.71 2.62
C SER A 90 -6.47 3.52 1.51
N GLY A 91 -5.93 2.30 1.38
CA GLY A 91 -5.00 1.98 0.30
C GLY A 91 -5.56 2.25 -1.08
N PRO A 92 -6.75 1.73 -1.43
CA PRO A 92 -7.37 1.99 -2.73
C PRO A 92 -7.59 3.48 -3.02
N GLN A 93 -8.00 4.25 -2.03
CA GLN A 93 -8.22 5.68 -2.21
C GLN A 93 -6.90 6.41 -2.43
N TRP A 94 -5.86 6.07 -1.68
CA TRP A 94 -4.53 6.64 -1.88
C TRP A 94 -4.04 6.39 -3.32
N LEU A 95 -4.19 5.16 -3.80
CA LEU A 95 -3.80 4.78 -5.16
C LEU A 95 -4.57 5.60 -6.20
N SER A 96 -5.88 5.72 -6.01
CA SER A 96 -6.75 6.48 -6.91
C SER A 96 -6.32 7.96 -6.98
N GLU A 97 -6.11 8.59 -5.84
CA GLU A 97 -5.81 10.03 -5.78
C GLU A 97 -4.40 10.39 -6.23
N ASN A 98 -3.42 9.51 -5.98
CA ASN A 98 -2.02 9.85 -6.21
C ASN A 98 -1.45 9.28 -7.50
N ILE A 99 -1.99 8.18 -7.99
CA ILE A 99 -1.45 7.45 -9.13
C ILE A 99 -2.45 7.40 -10.29
N LEU A 100 -3.66 6.94 -10.04
CA LEU A 100 -4.62 6.62 -11.10
C LEU A 100 -5.36 7.83 -11.66
N ARG A 101 -5.43 8.94 -10.94
CA ARG A 101 -6.20 10.12 -11.33
C ARG A 101 -5.89 10.62 -12.74
N HIS A 102 -4.63 10.54 -13.15
CA HIS A 102 -4.16 11.02 -14.45
C HIS A 102 -3.79 9.90 -15.41
N ARG A 103 -4.28 8.68 -15.15
CA ARG A 103 -3.98 7.51 -15.97
C ARG A 103 -5.26 6.85 -16.45
N TRP A 104 -5.17 6.20 -17.59
CA TRP A 104 -6.21 5.29 -18.03
C TRP A 104 -6.19 4.07 -17.15
N VAL A 105 -7.36 3.76 -16.57
CA VAL A 105 -7.50 2.62 -15.66
C VAL A 105 -8.34 1.55 -16.36
N MET A 106 -7.76 0.36 -16.49
CA MET A 106 -8.47 -0.83 -16.93
C MET A 106 -8.66 -1.74 -15.74
N ALA A 107 -9.91 -1.86 -15.29
CA ALA A 107 -10.25 -2.69 -14.14
C ALA A 107 -10.74 -4.04 -14.62
N VAL A 108 -10.21 -5.11 -14.00
CA VAL A 108 -10.63 -6.49 -14.27
C VAL A 108 -11.42 -6.99 -13.09
N SER A 109 -12.69 -7.35 -13.31
CA SER A 109 -13.60 -7.83 -12.28
C SER A 109 -14.16 -9.19 -12.65
N GLY A 110 -14.61 -9.93 -11.66
CA GLY A 110 -15.16 -11.26 -11.83
C GLY A 110 -14.84 -12.16 -10.66
N THR A 111 -15.43 -13.35 -10.62
CA THR A 111 -15.18 -14.32 -9.57
C THR A 111 -14.03 -15.27 -9.87
N HIS A 112 -13.70 -15.47 -11.13
CA HIS A 112 -12.65 -16.38 -11.59
C HIS A 112 -11.82 -15.74 -12.72
N GLY A 113 -10.56 -16.10 -12.82
CA GLY A 113 -9.71 -15.73 -13.94
C GLY A 113 -9.22 -14.28 -13.96
N LYS A 114 -9.41 -13.50 -12.90
CA LYS A 114 -9.02 -12.08 -12.85
C LYS A 114 -7.52 -11.89 -13.08
N THR A 115 -6.70 -12.67 -12.39
CA THR A 115 -5.24 -12.56 -12.52
C THR A 115 -4.76 -12.92 -13.92
N THR A 116 -5.28 -14.02 -14.49
CA THR A 116 -4.93 -14.44 -15.85
C THR A 116 -5.35 -13.38 -16.87
N THR A 117 -6.57 -12.87 -16.77
CA THR A 117 -7.07 -11.83 -17.67
C THR A 117 -6.26 -10.54 -17.56
N SER A 118 -5.94 -10.13 -16.34
CA SER A 118 -5.12 -8.93 -16.11
C SER A 118 -3.72 -9.08 -16.71
N SER A 119 -3.10 -10.26 -16.58
CA SER A 119 -1.79 -10.54 -17.16
C SER A 119 -1.83 -10.50 -18.69
N MET A 120 -2.87 -11.04 -19.30
CA MET A 120 -3.05 -10.99 -20.75
C MET A 120 -3.25 -9.56 -21.26
N VAL A 121 -4.04 -8.77 -20.58
CA VAL A 121 -4.26 -7.36 -20.93
C VAL A 121 -2.95 -6.58 -20.84
N ALA A 122 -2.18 -6.77 -19.78
CA ALA A 122 -0.89 -6.11 -19.62
C ALA A 122 0.08 -6.51 -20.74
N TRP A 123 0.12 -7.79 -21.13
CA TRP A 123 0.96 -8.26 -22.21
C TRP A 123 0.56 -7.66 -23.56
N ILE A 124 -0.72 -7.60 -23.85
CA ILE A 124 -1.24 -7.00 -25.09
C ILE A 124 -0.88 -5.51 -25.16
N LEU A 125 -1.05 -4.77 -24.07
CA LEU A 125 -0.72 -3.35 -24.03
C LEU A 125 0.77 -3.12 -24.22
N GLU A 126 1.61 -3.93 -23.62
CA GLU A 126 3.06 -3.84 -23.80
C GLU A 126 3.46 -4.13 -25.24
N TYR A 127 2.91 -5.18 -25.85
CA TYR A 127 3.15 -5.53 -27.24
C TYR A 127 2.73 -4.40 -28.21
N ALA A 128 1.63 -3.74 -27.91
CA ALA A 128 1.10 -2.64 -28.73
C ALA A 128 1.85 -1.31 -28.53
N GLY A 129 2.88 -1.27 -27.66
CA GLY A 129 3.68 -0.07 -27.43
C GLY A 129 3.17 0.82 -26.30
N PHE A 130 2.14 0.41 -25.58
CA PHE A 130 1.70 1.09 -24.37
C PHE A 130 2.55 0.67 -23.21
N ASN A 131 2.65 1.51 -22.18
CA ASN A 131 3.39 1.20 -20.97
C ASN A 131 2.42 0.91 -19.82
N PRO A 132 1.98 -0.36 -19.64
CA PRO A 132 1.07 -0.70 -18.55
C PRO A 132 1.80 -0.61 -17.21
N GLY A 133 1.24 0.15 -16.31
CA GLY A 133 1.81 0.37 -14.99
C GLY A 133 1.23 -0.52 -13.90
#